data_86a7a1fee959c8431b40240a8a3ee5c0
#
_entry.id   86a7a1fee959c8431b40240a8a3ee5c0
#
_cell.length_a   1.000
_cell.length_b   1.000
_cell.length_c   1.000
_cell.angle_alpha   90.00
_cell.angle_beta   90.00
_cell.angle_gamma   90.00
#
_symmetry.space_group_name_H-M   'P 1'
#
loop_
_entity.id
_entity.type
_entity.pdbx_description
1 polymer ?
#
loop_
_entity_poly.entity_id
_entity_poly.type
_entity_poly.pdbx_seq_one_letter_code
_entity_poly.pdbx_strand_id
1 'polypeptide(L)'
;VLRPFLKVFFGINVAGWRNLASLDQYIAIANHNSHLDTLLLFYTLPVKHILTTRPVAAEEYFSKSKVLFKLVNYLFRPIWIVRGQEVDDPLSEMKEVLNSGQNIIIFPEGTRGVPGQIEKFKTGVGRLAVEYRNIPIIPVFISGAERAFPKKSAIPMPIWNNVTIGPPQIFKGESQDITTSLEKMIRELSESETAQRHKRSVRSEPAFTFAVLGIDGSGKSTLSRMVSKKLSDTFRVCLVSDNLELYERNKQKGLQPLLTEKVRGALGRYAKTAKSLKHYKIPKLAEILLRDHIMGDVQRWYAPDIVVQDGCPLINLAAWAKLYREEYVDTDVCAKAIRILKGEREAINRDDPIFTKFPELAALRRFKLDHMSLPDAVIMLDVAPAVSMQRIKSRGEQMQVHETEEKLARLREGYLLVIQVVEQEFKIPTRILDGDLEMKELTASALDFVKGSNPREPEYESS
;
A
#
# COMPACT_ATOMS: atom_id res chain seq x y z
N VAL A 1 12.16 -4.12 -20.01
CA VAL A 1 11.66 -2.76 -19.69
C VAL A 1 10.29 -2.81 -19.02
N LEU A 2 9.31 -3.60 -19.49
CA LEU A 2 7.93 -3.62 -18.96
C LEU A 2 7.84 -4.17 -17.52
N ARG A 3 8.58 -5.24 -17.16
CA ARG A 3 8.53 -5.87 -15.83
C ARG A 3 8.89 -4.95 -14.66
N PRO A 4 10.00 -4.20 -14.69
CA PRO A 4 10.30 -3.23 -13.63
C PRO A 4 9.20 -2.17 -13.48
N PHE A 5 8.67 -1.67 -14.59
CA PHE A 5 7.57 -0.71 -14.58
C PHE A 5 6.31 -1.31 -13.92
N LEU A 6 5.87 -2.49 -14.35
CA LEU A 6 4.71 -3.17 -13.77
C LEU A 6 4.90 -3.43 -12.27
N LYS A 7 6.09 -3.87 -11.85
CA LYS A 7 6.41 -4.10 -10.44
C LYS A 7 6.31 -2.83 -9.61
N VAL A 8 6.87 -1.75 -10.10
CA VAL A 8 6.92 -0.46 -9.38
C VAL A 8 5.56 0.21 -9.38
N PHE A 9 4.84 0.19 -10.50
CA PHE A 9 3.54 0.86 -10.63
C PHE A 9 2.42 0.07 -9.96
N PHE A 10 2.33 -1.24 -10.20
CA PHE A 10 1.23 -2.07 -9.68
C PHE A 10 1.59 -2.88 -8.44
N GLY A 11 2.79 -2.75 -7.89
CA GLY A 11 3.17 -3.45 -6.66
C GLY A 11 2.89 -4.95 -6.69
N ILE A 12 3.42 -5.69 -7.68
CA ILE A 12 3.08 -7.09 -7.90
C ILE A 12 3.80 -8.01 -6.91
N ASN A 13 3.05 -8.77 -6.15
CA ASN A 13 3.54 -9.85 -5.29
C ASN A 13 3.20 -11.20 -5.92
N VAL A 14 4.19 -12.10 -6.01
CA VAL A 14 4.02 -13.42 -6.63
C VAL A 14 4.38 -14.50 -5.63
N ALA A 15 3.43 -15.38 -5.34
CA ALA A 15 3.64 -16.59 -4.56
C ALA A 15 3.62 -17.83 -5.47
N GLY A 16 4.44 -18.85 -5.15
CA GLY A 16 4.45 -20.12 -5.88
C GLY A 16 5.08 -20.07 -7.27
N TRP A 17 5.88 -19.04 -7.64
CA TRP A 17 6.45 -18.93 -8.99
C TRP A 17 7.32 -20.13 -9.39
N ARG A 18 7.89 -20.87 -8.43
CA ARG A 18 8.67 -22.09 -8.66
C ARG A 18 7.85 -23.19 -9.32
N ASN A 19 6.55 -23.23 -9.05
CA ASN A 19 5.63 -24.20 -9.65
C ASN A 19 5.55 -24.06 -11.18
N LEU A 20 5.75 -22.85 -11.68
CA LEU A 20 5.75 -22.54 -13.11
C LEU A 20 7.16 -22.67 -13.72
N ALA A 21 8.18 -22.28 -12.97
CA ALA A 21 9.56 -22.22 -13.47
C ALA A 21 10.17 -23.59 -13.78
N SER A 22 9.70 -24.65 -13.12
CA SER A 22 10.19 -26.03 -13.27
C SER A 22 9.61 -26.79 -14.47
N LEU A 23 8.60 -26.23 -15.14
CA LEU A 23 7.90 -26.90 -16.23
C LEU A 23 8.44 -26.46 -17.59
N ASP A 24 8.33 -27.35 -18.57
CA ASP A 24 8.65 -27.03 -19.96
C ASP A 24 7.38 -26.66 -20.74
N GLN A 25 6.27 -27.39 -20.49
CA GLN A 25 4.98 -27.09 -21.07
C GLN A 25 3.87 -27.17 -20.01
N TYR A 26 2.84 -26.32 -20.13
CA TYR A 26 1.72 -26.25 -19.20
C TYR A 26 0.48 -25.57 -19.79
N ILE A 27 -0.67 -25.79 -19.15
CA ILE A 27 -1.90 -25.03 -19.32
C ILE A 27 -2.10 -24.22 -18.04
N ALA A 28 -1.98 -22.89 -18.09
CA ALA A 28 -2.28 -22.02 -16.95
C ALA A 28 -3.75 -21.63 -16.98
N ILE A 29 -4.45 -21.82 -15.85
CA ILE A 29 -5.83 -21.34 -15.70
C ILE A 29 -5.90 -20.29 -14.60
N ALA A 30 -6.66 -19.21 -14.82
CA ALA A 30 -6.77 -18.13 -13.86
C ALA A 30 -8.20 -17.56 -13.80
N ASN A 31 -8.56 -16.96 -12.67
CA ASN A 31 -9.75 -16.11 -12.59
C ASN A 31 -9.60 -14.85 -13.45
N HIS A 32 -10.73 -14.25 -13.88
CA HIS A 32 -10.71 -13.12 -14.80
C HIS A 32 -11.60 -11.95 -14.35
N ASN A 33 -11.02 -10.93 -13.76
CA ASN A 33 -11.74 -9.79 -13.20
C ASN A 33 -11.28 -8.43 -13.74
N SER A 34 -10.13 -8.36 -14.45
CA SER A 34 -9.51 -7.11 -14.86
C SER A 34 -8.85 -7.18 -16.24
N HIS A 35 -8.65 -6.02 -16.83
CA HIS A 35 -7.79 -5.86 -18.02
C HIS A 35 -6.30 -6.14 -17.75
N LEU A 36 -5.89 -6.08 -16.47
CA LEU A 36 -4.52 -6.32 -16.06
C LEU A 36 -4.18 -7.81 -15.91
N ASP A 37 -5.17 -8.71 -15.81
CA ASP A 37 -4.92 -10.12 -15.49
C ASP A 37 -3.89 -10.77 -16.42
N THR A 38 -4.03 -10.57 -17.72
CA THR A 38 -3.07 -11.10 -18.70
C THR A 38 -1.67 -10.51 -18.51
N LEU A 39 -1.57 -9.21 -18.26
CA LEU A 39 -0.27 -8.55 -18.01
C LEU A 39 0.38 -9.06 -16.72
N LEU A 40 -0.40 -9.27 -15.66
CA LEU A 40 0.08 -9.82 -14.39
C LEU A 40 0.57 -11.25 -14.56
N LEU A 41 -0.14 -12.07 -15.34
CA LEU A 41 0.32 -13.44 -15.66
C LEU A 41 1.63 -13.40 -16.45
N PHE A 42 1.73 -12.60 -17.50
CA PHE A 42 2.98 -12.45 -18.26
C PHE A 42 4.15 -11.93 -17.41
N TYR A 43 3.85 -11.13 -16.39
CA TYR A 43 4.86 -10.70 -15.41
C TYR A 43 5.44 -11.90 -14.65
N THR A 44 4.61 -12.91 -14.32
CA THR A 44 5.03 -14.08 -13.54
C THR A 44 5.79 -15.12 -14.34
N LEU A 45 5.64 -15.14 -15.69
CA LEU A 45 6.24 -16.16 -16.52
C LEU A 45 7.77 -16.18 -16.42
N PRO A 46 8.43 -17.35 -16.41
CA PRO A 46 9.87 -17.43 -16.66
C PRO A 46 10.23 -16.83 -18.01
N VAL A 47 11.43 -16.27 -18.14
CA VAL A 47 11.85 -15.60 -19.40
C VAL A 47 11.75 -16.56 -20.60
N LYS A 48 12.09 -17.85 -20.41
CA LYS A 48 11.98 -18.90 -21.44
C LYS A 48 10.56 -19.11 -21.97
N HIS A 49 9.54 -18.75 -21.17
CA HIS A 49 8.13 -18.96 -21.54
C HIS A 49 7.41 -17.74 -22.09
N ILE A 50 8.03 -16.55 -22.05
CA ILE A 50 7.36 -15.31 -22.51
C ILE A 50 6.94 -15.40 -23.98
N LEU A 51 7.79 -15.98 -24.85
CA LEU A 51 7.54 -16.08 -26.29
C LEU A 51 6.76 -17.34 -26.68
N THR A 52 6.72 -18.34 -25.79
CA THR A 52 6.06 -19.63 -26.04
C THR A 52 4.72 -19.76 -25.32
N THR A 53 4.25 -18.72 -24.63
CA THR A 53 2.96 -18.72 -23.94
C THR A 53 1.97 -17.83 -24.68
N ARG A 54 0.79 -18.34 -24.97
CA ARG A 54 -0.28 -17.64 -25.68
C ARG A 54 -1.54 -17.55 -24.82
N PRO A 55 -2.07 -16.35 -24.54
CA PRO A 55 -3.32 -16.20 -23.81
C PRO A 55 -4.51 -16.43 -24.76
N VAL A 56 -5.58 -17.00 -24.24
CA VAL A 56 -6.86 -17.12 -24.94
C VAL A 56 -7.66 -15.83 -24.75
N ALA A 57 -8.11 -15.21 -25.84
CA ALA A 57 -8.82 -13.94 -25.80
C ALA A 57 -10.01 -13.91 -26.77
N ALA A 58 -11.08 -13.17 -26.42
CA ALA A 58 -12.23 -12.94 -27.29
C ALA A 58 -11.92 -11.83 -28.30
N GLU A 59 -12.03 -12.14 -29.60
CA GLU A 59 -11.72 -11.21 -30.70
C GLU A 59 -12.62 -9.96 -30.67
N GLU A 60 -13.90 -10.12 -30.43
CA GLU A 60 -14.90 -9.04 -30.42
C GLU A 60 -14.54 -7.85 -29.53
N TYR A 61 -13.77 -8.10 -28.48
CA TYR A 61 -13.37 -7.04 -27.56
C TYR A 61 -12.27 -6.14 -28.14
N PHE A 62 -11.32 -6.72 -28.85
CA PHE A 62 -10.14 -6.01 -29.38
C PHE A 62 -10.34 -5.51 -30.80
N SER A 63 -11.23 -6.09 -31.58
CA SER A 63 -11.54 -5.70 -32.99
C SER A 63 -12.10 -4.28 -33.13
N LYS A 64 -12.64 -3.71 -32.04
CA LYS A 64 -13.16 -2.33 -32.00
C LYS A 64 -12.09 -1.25 -32.24
N SER A 65 -10.82 -1.56 -31.98
CA SER A 65 -9.69 -0.66 -32.22
C SER A 65 -8.57 -1.39 -32.96
N LYS A 66 -8.38 -1.03 -34.24
CA LYS A 66 -7.31 -1.61 -35.09
C LYS A 66 -5.91 -1.46 -34.48
N VAL A 67 -5.65 -0.35 -33.79
CA VAL A 67 -4.35 -0.08 -33.15
C VAL A 67 -4.16 -1.01 -31.95
N LEU A 68 -5.17 -1.12 -31.08
CA LEU A 68 -5.13 -1.99 -29.92
C LEU A 68 -5.02 -3.47 -30.33
N PHE A 69 -5.76 -3.89 -31.35
CA PHE A 69 -5.71 -5.24 -31.90
C PHE A 69 -4.30 -5.60 -32.41
N LYS A 70 -3.68 -4.70 -33.21
CA LYS A 70 -2.30 -4.90 -33.70
C LYS A 70 -1.29 -4.97 -32.55
N LEU A 71 -1.44 -4.09 -31.56
CA LEU A 71 -0.55 -4.05 -30.39
C LEU A 71 -0.65 -5.34 -29.56
N VAL A 72 -1.86 -5.81 -29.27
CA VAL A 72 -2.10 -7.04 -28.51
C VAL A 72 -1.59 -8.26 -29.28
N ASN A 73 -1.81 -8.32 -30.58
CA ASN A 73 -1.25 -9.38 -31.44
C ASN A 73 0.28 -9.39 -31.42
N TYR A 74 0.90 -8.24 -31.51
CA TYR A 74 2.36 -8.12 -31.48
C TYR A 74 2.95 -8.55 -30.13
N LEU A 75 2.33 -8.11 -29.02
CA LEU A 75 2.87 -8.35 -27.67
C LEU A 75 2.58 -9.75 -27.12
N PHE A 76 1.38 -10.30 -27.37
CA PHE A 76 0.89 -11.50 -26.68
C PHE A 76 0.57 -12.66 -27.61
N ARG A 77 0.44 -12.44 -28.92
CA ARG A 77 0.04 -13.47 -29.90
C ARG A 77 -1.13 -14.32 -29.41
N PRO A 78 -2.26 -13.71 -29.02
CA PRO A 78 -3.34 -14.44 -28.40
C PRO A 78 -3.97 -15.48 -29.35
N ILE A 79 -4.58 -16.51 -28.76
CA ILE A 79 -5.49 -17.40 -29.44
C ILE A 79 -6.85 -16.71 -29.46
N TRP A 80 -7.36 -16.40 -30.64
CA TRP A 80 -8.61 -15.65 -30.76
C TRP A 80 -9.81 -16.60 -30.75
N ILE A 81 -10.77 -16.36 -29.84
CA ILE A 81 -12.06 -17.04 -29.85
C ILE A 81 -13.11 -16.11 -30.43
N VAL A 82 -13.76 -16.55 -31.48
CA VAL A 82 -14.94 -15.90 -32.05
C VAL A 82 -16.18 -16.51 -31.41
N ARG A 83 -16.99 -15.70 -30.72
CA ARG A 83 -18.23 -16.16 -30.09
C ARG A 83 -19.38 -16.14 -31.10
N GLY A 84 -20.23 -17.18 -31.02
CA GLY A 84 -21.47 -17.21 -31.85
C GLY A 84 -21.26 -17.71 -33.27
N GLN A 85 -20.07 -18.13 -33.68
CA GLN A 85 -19.90 -18.93 -34.90
C GLN A 85 -20.00 -20.41 -34.57
N GLU A 86 -20.73 -21.17 -35.39
CA GLU A 86 -20.68 -22.64 -35.40
C GLU A 86 -19.32 -23.06 -35.95
N VAL A 87 -18.39 -23.38 -35.06
CA VAL A 87 -17.10 -23.94 -35.39
C VAL A 87 -17.13 -25.39 -34.97
N ASP A 88 -16.70 -26.31 -35.82
CA ASP A 88 -16.71 -27.76 -35.56
C ASP A 88 -15.99 -28.13 -34.25
N ASP A 89 -14.88 -27.48 -33.94
CA ASP A 89 -14.19 -27.59 -32.64
C ASP A 89 -13.73 -26.24 -32.12
N PRO A 90 -14.41 -25.67 -31.11
CA PRO A 90 -14.02 -24.39 -30.48
C PRO A 90 -12.63 -24.42 -29.81
N LEU A 91 -12.01 -25.56 -29.65
CA LEU A 91 -10.70 -25.73 -29.02
C LEU A 91 -9.58 -25.97 -30.04
N SER A 92 -9.86 -25.98 -31.33
CA SER A 92 -8.90 -26.36 -32.40
C SER A 92 -7.61 -25.53 -32.36
N GLU A 93 -7.71 -24.21 -32.29
CA GLU A 93 -6.52 -23.36 -32.21
C GLU A 93 -5.70 -23.55 -30.92
N MET A 94 -6.36 -23.82 -29.78
CA MET A 94 -5.66 -24.14 -28.53
C MET A 94 -4.91 -25.49 -28.66
N LYS A 95 -5.51 -26.47 -29.33
CA LYS A 95 -4.89 -27.77 -29.60
C LYS A 95 -3.65 -27.64 -30.49
N GLU A 96 -3.73 -26.84 -31.56
CA GLU A 96 -2.59 -26.57 -32.43
C GLU A 96 -1.42 -25.96 -31.65
N VAL A 97 -1.71 -25.00 -30.76
CA VAL A 97 -0.70 -24.34 -29.92
C VAL A 97 -0.07 -25.36 -28.96
N LEU A 98 -0.87 -26.21 -28.31
CA LEU A 98 -0.36 -27.23 -27.41
C LEU A 98 0.45 -28.32 -28.15
N ASN A 99 0.00 -28.72 -29.35
CA ASN A 99 0.71 -29.69 -30.20
C ASN A 99 2.07 -29.16 -30.71
N SER A 100 2.20 -27.84 -30.82
CA SER A 100 3.47 -27.16 -31.15
C SER A 100 4.44 -27.03 -29.96
N GLY A 101 4.12 -27.59 -28.81
CA GLY A 101 4.93 -27.52 -27.59
C GLY A 101 4.85 -26.18 -26.86
N GLN A 102 3.91 -25.32 -27.24
CA GLN A 102 3.70 -24.02 -26.60
C GLN A 102 2.75 -24.13 -25.39
N ASN A 103 2.75 -23.07 -24.59
CA ASN A 103 1.91 -22.95 -23.38
C ASN A 103 0.68 -22.11 -23.69
N ILE A 104 -0.40 -22.33 -22.95
CA ILE A 104 -1.60 -21.51 -23.05
C ILE A 104 -2.01 -20.96 -21.68
N ILE A 105 -2.61 -19.78 -21.71
CA ILE A 105 -3.28 -19.17 -20.55
C ILE A 105 -4.77 -19.11 -20.85
N ILE A 106 -5.58 -19.71 -20.00
CA ILE A 106 -7.03 -19.74 -20.16
C ILE A 106 -7.70 -19.07 -18.96
N PHE A 107 -8.70 -18.25 -19.25
CA PHE A 107 -9.65 -17.75 -18.27
C PHE A 107 -10.96 -18.54 -18.41
N PRO A 108 -11.16 -19.60 -17.64
CA PRO A 108 -12.24 -20.57 -17.89
C PRO A 108 -13.64 -20.01 -17.61
N GLU A 109 -13.75 -18.87 -16.93
CA GLU A 109 -15.00 -18.11 -16.79
C GLU A 109 -15.53 -17.61 -18.16
N GLY A 110 -14.65 -17.44 -19.14
CA GLY A 110 -14.95 -17.01 -20.50
C GLY A 110 -15.39 -15.55 -20.64
N THR A 111 -15.64 -14.85 -19.56
CA THR A 111 -15.92 -13.40 -19.51
C THR A 111 -15.32 -12.81 -18.24
N ARG A 112 -15.06 -11.50 -18.23
CA ARG A 112 -14.71 -10.84 -16.98
C ARG A 112 -15.91 -10.78 -16.06
N GLY A 113 -15.79 -11.43 -14.92
CA GLY A 113 -16.81 -11.56 -13.88
C GLY A 113 -17.04 -10.28 -13.07
N VAL A 114 -17.77 -10.44 -11.97
CA VAL A 114 -17.96 -9.39 -10.96
C VAL A 114 -16.68 -9.28 -10.12
N PRO A 115 -16.17 -8.07 -9.85
CA PRO A 115 -14.98 -7.90 -9.02
C PRO A 115 -15.06 -8.64 -7.68
N GLY A 116 -14.06 -9.49 -7.42
CA GLY A 116 -13.97 -10.27 -6.18
C GLY A 116 -14.78 -11.57 -6.17
N GLN A 117 -15.47 -11.91 -7.25
CA GLN A 117 -16.18 -13.19 -7.40
C GLN A 117 -15.52 -14.06 -8.47
N ILE A 118 -15.53 -15.37 -8.26
CA ILE A 118 -15.11 -16.38 -9.23
C ILE A 118 -16.37 -16.97 -9.85
N GLU A 119 -16.54 -16.72 -11.14
CA GLU A 119 -17.68 -17.23 -11.90
C GLU A 119 -17.53 -18.74 -12.20
N LYS A 120 -18.62 -19.39 -12.60
CA LYS A 120 -18.62 -20.81 -12.96
C LYS A 120 -17.76 -21.07 -14.19
N PHE A 121 -16.94 -22.12 -14.14
CA PHE A 121 -16.05 -22.49 -15.23
C PHE A 121 -16.78 -23.19 -16.38
N LYS A 122 -16.37 -22.86 -17.60
CA LYS A 122 -16.80 -23.55 -18.81
C LYS A 122 -16.05 -24.86 -18.98
N THR A 123 -16.72 -25.89 -19.51
CA THR A 123 -16.21 -27.23 -19.66
C THR A 123 -15.03 -27.38 -20.65
N GLY A 124 -14.74 -26.35 -21.44
CA GLY A 124 -13.63 -26.41 -22.42
C GLY A 124 -12.27 -26.72 -21.80
N VAL A 125 -12.01 -26.21 -20.59
CA VAL A 125 -10.75 -26.51 -19.89
C VAL A 125 -10.67 -27.97 -19.46
N GLY A 126 -11.77 -28.56 -19.01
CA GLY A 126 -11.82 -30.01 -18.69
C GLY A 126 -11.67 -30.90 -19.92
N ARG A 127 -12.22 -30.48 -21.07
CA ARG A 127 -12.02 -31.19 -22.35
C ARG A 127 -10.55 -31.20 -22.76
N LEU A 128 -9.85 -30.06 -22.66
CA LEU A 128 -8.41 -30.00 -22.92
C LEU A 128 -7.62 -30.89 -21.95
N ALA A 129 -7.98 -30.90 -20.68
CA ALA A 129 -7.33 -31.74 -19.66
C ALA A 129 -7.46 -33.23 -19.93
N VAL A 130 -8.60 -33.67 -20.47
CA VAL A 130 -8.83 -35.07 -20.88
C VAL A 130 -8.00 -35.44 -22.12
N GLU A 131 -7.90 -34.54 -23.08
CA GLU A 131 -7.17 -34.76 -24.32
C GLU A 131 -5.64 -34.67 -24.13
N TYR A 132 -5.18 -33.73 -23.30
CA TYR A 132 -3.76 -33.46 -23.04
C TYR A 132 -3.32 -33.95 -21.65
N ARG A 133 -3.52 -35.22 -21.33
CA ARG A 133 -3.27 -35.79 -19.99
C ARG A 133 -1.83 -35.70 -19.50
N ASN A 134 -0.88 -35.47 -20.39
CA ASN A 134 0.55 -35.36 -20.05
C ASN A 134 0.97 -33.91 -19.82
N ILE A 135 0.12 -32.93 -20.16
CA ILE A 135 0.41 -31.52 -19.95
C ILE A 135 -0.16 -31.08 -18.60
N PRO A 136 0.67 -30.64 -17.64
CA PRO A 136 0.19 -30.21 -16.34
C PRO A 136 -0.64 -28.93 -16.44
N ILE A 137 -1.70 -28.87 -15.66
CA ILE A 137 -2.52 -27.68 -15.49
C ILE A 137 -2.08 -26.95 -14.22
N ILE A 138 -1.88 -25.64 -14.34
CA ILE A 138 -1.48 -24.79 -13.23
C ILE A 138 -2.64 -23.85 -12.87
N PRO A 139 -3.23 -23.98 -11.67
CA PRO A 139 -4.19 -23.03 -11.20
C PRO A 139 -3.49 -21.76 -10.70
N VAL A 140 -4.00 -20.60 -11.10
CA VAL A 140 -3.48 -19.30 -10.70
C VAL A 140 -4.62 -18.42 -10.19
N PHE A 141 -4.45 -17.82 -9.01
CA PHE A 141 -5.39 -16.85 -8.48
C PHE A 141 -4.80 -15.45 -8.52
N ILE A 142 -5.56 -14.49 -9.06
CA ILE A 142 -5.19 -13.09 -9.17
C ILE A 142 -6.14 -12.26 -8.31
N SER A 143 -5.57 -11.42 -7.44
CA SER A 143 -6.34 -10.49 -6.63
C SER A 143 -5.77 -9.08 -6.64
N GLY A 144 -6.64 -8.07 -6.51
CA GLY A 144 -6.27 -6.66 -6.58
C GLY A 144 -6.40 -6.05 -7.98
N ALA A 145 -6.27 -6.85 -9.03
CA ALA A 145 -6.37 -6.40 -10.42
C ALA A 145 -7.72 -5.73 -10.72
N GLU A 146 -8.80 -6.23 -10.13
CA GLU A 146 -10.15 -5.70 -10.25
C GLU A 146 -10.30 -4.28 -9.71
N ARG A 147 -9.45 -3.88 -8.76
CA ARG A 147 -9.38 -2.53 -8.19
C ARG A 147 -8.35 -1.66 -8.91
N ALA A 148 -7.25 -2.28 -9.34
CA ALA A 148 -6.17 -1.59 -10.06
C ALA A 148 -6.62 -1.10 -11.43
N PHE A 149 -7.43 -1.88 -12.17
CA PHE A 149 -7.99 -1.50 -13.46
C PHE A 149 -9.38 -2.11 -13.68
N PRO A 150 -10.42 -1.53 -13.06
CA PRO A 150 -11.80 -2.02 -13.18
C PRO A 150 -12.32 -1.99 -14.62
N LYS A 151 -13.28 -2.87 -14.94
CA LYS A 151 -13.87 -3.05 -16.28
C LYS A 151 -14.36 -1.75 -16.97
N LYS A 152 -14.73 -0.73 -16.18
CA LYS A 152 -15.24 0.56 -16.68
C LYS A 152 -14.27 1.73 -16.50
N SER A 153 -13.06 1.49 -16.01
CA SER A 153 -12.06 2.53 -15.85
C SER A 153 -11.22 2.71 -17.10
N ALA A 154 -10.87 3.95 -17.42
CA ALA A 154 -9.92 4.28 -18.47
C ALA A 154 -8.49 4.51 -17.94
N ILE A 155 -8.34 4.66 -16.62
CA ILE A 155 -7.07 4.98 -15.98
C ILE A 155 -6.74 3.88 -14.97
N PRO A 156 -5.57 3.21 -15.10
CA PRO A 156 -5.13 2.24 -14.12
C PRO A 156 -4.69 2.93 -12.83
N MET A 157 -5.09 2.37 -11.70
CA MET A 157 -4.69 2.84 -10.38
C MET A 157 -3.49 2.04 -9.87
N PRO A 158 -2.48 2.68 -9.27
CA PRO A 158 -1.31 2.00 -8.71
C PRO A 158 -1.65 1.28 -7.40
N ILE A 159 -2.37 0.17 -7.52
CA ILE A 159 -2.82 -0.65 -6.40
C ILE A 159 -2.08 -2.00 -6.44
N TRP A 160 -1.78 -2.54 -5.27
CA TRP A 160 -1.12 -3.83 -5.10
C TRP A 160 -1.96 -4.97 -5.66
N ASN A 161 -1.25 -5.83 -6.39
CA ASN A 161 -1.80 -7.04 -6.98
C ASN A 161 -1.04 -8.26 -6.47
N ASN A 162 -1.75 -9.33 -6.15
CA ASN A 162 -1.13 -10.60 -5.82
C ASN A 162 -1.46 -11.62 -6.90
N VAL A 163 -0.47 -12.44 -7.20
CA VAL A 163 -0.60 -13.59 -8.09
C VAL A 163 -0.14 -14.83 -7.32
N THR A 164 -1.05 -15.72 -7.02
CA THR A 164 -0.78 -16.98 -6.32
C THR A 164 -0.82 -18.13 -7.32
N ILE A 165 0.32 -18.79 -7.53
CA ILE A 165 0.48 -19.90 -8.46
C ILE A 165 0.45 -21.20 -7.68
N GLY A 166 -0.61 -22.00 -7.86
CA GLY A 166 -0.77 -23.29 -7.23
C GLY A 166 0.18 -24.36 -7.81
N PRO A 167 0.23 -25.55 -7.22
CA PRO A 167 1.03 -26.66 -7.72
C PRO A 167 0.48 -27.17 -9.07
N PRO A 168 1.35 -27.64 -9.98
CA PRO A 168 0.94 -28.26 -11.22
C PRO A 168 0.19 -29.57 -10.95
N GLN A 169 -0.87 -29.79 -11.71
CA GLN A 169 -1.74 -30.95 -11.56
C GLN A 169 -1.93 -31.70 -12.88
N ILE A 170 -1.97 -33.02 -12.82
CA ILE A 170 -2.35 -33.88 -13.92
C ILE A 170 -3.67 -34.54 -13.54
N PHE A 171 -4.66 -34.48 -14.44
CA PHE A 171 -5.99 -34.96 -14.16
C PHE A 171 -6.29 -36.27 -14.90
N LYS A 172 -7.11 -37.11 -14.25
CA LYS A 172 -7.71 -38.31 -14.82
C LYS A 172 -9.20 -38.27 -14.53
N GLY A 173 -10.03 -38.65 -15.46
CA GLY A 173 -11.48 -38.68 -15.29
C GLY A 173 -12.22 -37.97 -16.41
N GLU A 174 -13.46 -37.61 -16.15
CA GLU A 174 -14.34 -36.94 -17.10
C GLU A 174 -14.16 -35.42 -17.09
N SER A 175 -14.44 -34.80 -18.22
CA SER A 175 -14.26 -33.36 -18.45
C SER A 175 -14.99 -32.48 -17.42
N GLN A 176 -16.21 -32.91 -17.03
CA GLN A 176 -17.02 -32.13 -16.08
C GLN A 176 -16.42 -32.15 -14.66
N ASP A 177 -15.97 -33.35 -14.21
CA ASP A 177 -15.38 -33.53 -12.90
C ASP A 177 -14.04 -32.77 -12.78
N ILE A 178 -13.24 -32.82 -13.86
CA ILE A 178 -11.99 -32.08 -13.93
C ILE A 178 -12.28 -30.55 -13.87
N THR A 179 -13.28 -30.08 -14.62
CA THR A 179 -13.65 -28.63 -14.58
C THR A 179 -14.06 -28.22 -13.19
N THR A 180 -14.88 -29.01 -12.51
CA THR A 180 -15.31 -28.74 -11.12
C THR A 180 -14.13 -28.75 -10.16
N SER A 181 -13.21 -29.68 -10.31
CA SER A 181 -11.99 -29.76 -9.49
C SER A 181 -11.08 -28.56 -9.70
N LEU A 182 -10.92 -28.09 -10.94
CA LEU A 182 -10.13 -26.90 -11.27
C LEU A 182 -10.76 -25.63 -10.70
N GLU A 183 -12.08 -25.49 -10.77
CA GLU A 183 -12.81 -24.39 -10.15
C GLU A 183 -12.60 -24.39 -8.63
N LYS A 184 -12.73 -25.55 -7.97
CA LYS A 184 -12.49 -25.72 -6.55
C LYS A 184 -11.07 -25.31 -6.16
N MET A 185 -10.06 -25.72 -6.92
CA MET A 185 -8.66 -25.37 -6.65
C MET A 185 -8.42 -23.85 -6.69
N ILE A 186 -9.00 -23.13 -7.65
CA ILE A 186 -8.87 -21.67 -7.70
C ILE A 186 -9.60 -21.01 -6.53
N ARG A 187 -10.75 -21.55 -6.10
CA ARG A 187 -11.45 -21.09 -4.88
C ARG A 187 -10.61 -21.34 -3.62
N GLU A 188 -9.98 -22.50 -3.50
CA GLU A 188 -9.07 -22.81 -2.39
C GLU A 188 -7.84 -21.89 -2.36
N LEU A 189 -7.27 -21.54 -3.53
CA LEU A 189 -6.22 -20.53 -3.61
C LEU A 189 -6.72 -19.16 -3.15
N SER A 190 -7.93 -18.77 -3.53
CA SER A 190 -8.58 -17.54 -3.07
C SER A 190 -8.82 -17.54 -1.56
N GLU A 191 -9.33 -18.64 -1.03
CA GLU A 191 -9.57 -18.82 0.41
C GLU A 191 -8.25 -18.86 1.20
N SER A 192 -7.23 -19.54 0.69
CA SER A 192 -5.90 -19.56 1.31
C SER A 192 -5.25 -18.18 1.30
N GLU A 193 -5.38 -17.42 0.23
CA GLU A 193 -4.95 -16.01 0.21
C GLU A 193 -5.79 -15.16 1.16
N THR A 194 -7.11 -15.36 1.15
CA THR A 194 -8.03 -14.68 2.08
C THR A 194 -7.77 -15.12 3.52
N ALA A 195 -7.49 -16.39 3.78
CA ALA A 195 -7.10 -16.89 5.10
C ALA A 195 -5.70 -16.41 5.52
N GLN A 196 -4.76 -16.31 4.60
CA GLN A 196 -3.48 -15.64 4.86
C GLN A 196 -3.65 -14.13 5.05
N ARG A 197 -4.57 -13.51 4.32
CA ARG A 197 -5.02 -12.13 4.58
C ARG A 197 -5.79 -12.09 5.90
N HIS A 198 -6.66 -13.05 6.20
CA HIS A 198 -7.37 -13.17 7.48
C HIS A 198 -6.43 -13.53 8.61
N LYS A 199 -5.49 -14.46 8.46
CA LYS A 199 -4.41 -14.64 9.45
C LYS A 199 -3.54 -13.40 9.59
N ARG A 200 -3.42 -12.57 8.56
CA ARG A 200 -2.83 -11.22 8.61
C ARG A 200 -3.83 -10.15 9.04
N SER A 201 -5.15 -10.36 8.88
CA SER A 201 -6.26 -9.43 9.16
C SER A 201 -7.29 -9.93 10.17
N VAL A 202 -7.15 -11.13 10.73
CA VAL A 202 -7.92 -11.65 11.89
C VAL A 202 -7.43 -11.02 13.21
N ARG A 203 -6.57 -10.02 13.10
CA ARG A 203 -6.62 -8.96 14.09
C ARG A 203 -7.78 -8.07 13.69
N SER A 204 -8.92 -8.29 14.31
CA SER A 204 -10.17 -7.56 14.12
C SER A 204 -10.09 -6.09 14.53
N GLU A 205 -8.93 -5.62 14.94
CA GLU A 205 -8.68 -4.25 15.38
C GLU A 205 -7.54 -3.60 14.59
N PRO A 206 -7.69 -2.32 14.21
CA PRO A 206 -6.63 -1.56 13.55
C PRO A 206 -5.40 -1.47 14.46
N ALA A 207 -4.19 -1.47 13.90
CA ALA A 207 -2.94 -1.38 14.67
C ALA A 207 -2.99 -0.23 15.68
N PHE A 208 -2.47 -0.46 16.89
CA PHE A 208 -2.24 0.66 17.81
C PHE A 208 -1.21 1.60 17.21
N THR A 209 -1.55 2.88 17.11
CA THR A 209 -0.72 3.88 16.47
C THR A 209 -0.25 4.92 17.48
N PHE A 210 1.03 5.20 17.54
CA PHE A 210 1.48 6.36 18.30
C PHE A 210 2.48 7.20 17.52
N ALA A 211 2.48 8.50 17.80
CA ALA A 211 3.36 9.44 17.16
C ALA A 211 4.42 9.98 18.11
N VAL A 212 5.64 10.10 17.62
CA VAL A 212 6.73 10.82 18.27
C VAL A 212 6.91 12.16 17.57
N LEU A 213 6.65 13.23 18.28
CA LEU A 213 6.68 14.61 17.79
C LEU A 213 7.89 15.36 18.35
N GLY A 214 8.19 16.48 17.76
CA GLY A 214 9.24 17.42 18.20
C GLY A 214 9.77 18.21 17.03
N ILE A 215 10.41 19.33 17.32
CA ILE A 215 11.08 20.16 16.32
C ILE A 215 12.27 19.41 15.70
N ASP A 216 12.79 19.89 14.59
CA ASP A 216 13.98 19.29 13.98
C ASP A 216 15.17 19.43 14.94
N GLY A 217 15.98 18.39 15.03
CA GLY A 217 17.06 18.34 16.03
C GLY A 217 16.64 17.85 17.42
N SER A 218 15.37 17.60 17.68
CA SER A 218 14.92 17.12 19.00
C SER A 218 15.33 15.67 19.33
N GLY A 219 15.71 14.86 18.34
CA GLY A 219 16.04 13.45 18.55
C GLY A 219 14.87 12.49 18.30
N LYS A 220 13.71 12.97 17.84
CA LYS A 220 12.51 12.19 17.59
C LYS A 220 12.75 10.92 16.75
N SER A 221 13.52 11.02 15.66
CA SER A 221 13.79 9.86 14.79
C SER A 221 14.65 8.78 15.46
N THR A 222 15.56 9.18 16.33
CA THR A 222 16.36 8.25 17.13
C THR A 222 15.48 7.53 18.15
N LEU A 223 14.66 8.29 18.88
CA LEU A 223 13.73 7.73 19.86
C LEU A 223 12.74 6.77 19.17
N SER A 224 12.14 7.17 18.05
CA SER A 224 11.19 6.34 17.29
C SER A 224 11.80 4.98 16.90
N ARG A 225 13.04 4.95 16.43
CA ARG A 225 13.74 3.70 16.11
C ARG A 225 14.04 2.85 17.34
N MET A 226 14.53 3.46 18.41
CA MET A 226 14.85 2.72 19.64
C MET A 226 13.61 2.10 20.27
N VAL A 227 12.51 2.85 20.35
CA VAL A 227 11.22 2.37 20.85
C VAL A 227 10.68 1.27 19.95
N SER A 228 10.68 1.47 18.62
CA SER A 228 10.23 0.45 17.66
C SER A 228 11.01 -0.86 17.81
N LYS A 229 12.32 -0.79 17.93
CA LYS A 229 13.17 -1.96 18.11
C LYS A 229 12.87 -2.68 19.43
N LYS A 230 12.69 -1.95 20.53
CA LYS A 230 12.36 -2.53 21.83
C LYS A 230 10.95 -3.13 21.88
N LEU A 231 9.96 -2.46 21.31
CA LEU A 231 8.59 -3.01 21.22
C LEU A 231 8.56 -4.27 20.35
N SER A 232 9.48 -4.41 19.40
CA SER A 232 9.51 -5.57 18.52
C SER A 232 10.02 -6.87 19.16
N ASP A 233 10.44 -6.83 20.42
CA ASP A 233 10.66 -8.03 21.21
C ASP A 233 9.34 -8.80 21.42
N THR A 234 8.21 -8.08 21.48
CA THR A 234 6.89 -8.61 21.84
C THR A 234 5.84 -8.42 20.74
N PHE A 235 5.95 -7.35 19.95
CA PHE A 235 4.98 -6.95 18.93
C PHE A 235 5.61 -6.91 17.53
N ARG A 236 4.78 -7.03 16.51
CA ARG A 236 5.17 -6.69 15.14
C ARG A 236 5.03 -5.18 14.95
N VAL A 237 6.14 -4.48 14.78
CA VAL A 237 6.17 -3.03 14.79
C VAL A 237 6.53 -2.48 13.40
N CYS A 238 5.75 -1.55 12.88
CA CYS A 238 6.10 -0.79 11.69
C CYS A 238 6.42 0.66 12.06
N LEU A 239 7.61 1.12 11.72
CA LEU A 239 8.01 2.52 11.84
C LEU A 239 7.81 3.24 10.52
N VAL A 240 6.98 4.29 10.53
CA VAL A 240 6.77 5.20 9.41
C VAL A 240 7.56 6.48 9.65
N SER A 241 8.75 6.54 9.07
CA SER A 241 9.67 7.67 9.11
C SER A 241 9.95 8.20 7.70
N ASP A 242 11.16 8.70 7.43
CA ASP A 242 11.63 8.97 6.06
C ASP A 242 11.70 7.70 5.21
N ASN A 243 11.85 6.54 5.84
CA ASN A 243 11.71 5.23 5.22
C ASN A 243 10.75 4.37 6.05
N LEU A 244 10.13 3.38 5.42
CA LEU A 244 9.39 2.35 6.13
C LEU A 244 10.34 1.30 6.69
N GLU A 245 10.20 1.02 7.97
CA GLU A 245 10.99 0.01 8.65
C GLU A 245 10.05 -0.98 9.37
N LEU A 246 10.21 -2.26 9.14
CA LEU A 246 9.45 -3.31 9.84
C LEU A 246 10.37 -4.04 10.82
N TYR A 247 9.93 -4.17 12.05
CA TYR A 247 10.65 -4.85 13.12
C TYR A 247 9.84 -6.03 13.64
N GLU A 248 10.49 -7.17 13.77
CA GLU A 248 9.95 -8.39 14.39
C GLU A 248 11.05 -9.09 15.17
N ARG A 249 10.77 -9.50 16.42
CA ARG A 249 11.73 -10.20 17.29
C ARG A 249 13.10 -9.52 17.33
N ASN A 250 13.08 -8.23 17.61
CA ASN A 250 14.25 -7.36 17.68
C ASN A 250 15.10 -7.29 16.40
N LYS A 251 14.57 -7.71 15.26
CA LYS A 251 15.23 -7.69 13.96
C LYS A 251 14.47 -6.84 12.96
N GLN A 252 15.22 -5.98 12.25
CA GLN A 252 14.68 -5.24 11.13
C GLN A 252 14.52 -6.18 9.93
N LYS A 253 13.33 -6.20 9.34
CA LYS A 253 13.04 -6.93 8.10
C LYS A 253 13.24 -6.02 6.89
N GLY A 254 13.91 -6.52 5.87
CA GLY A 254 14.03 -5.79 4.61
C GLY A 254 12.66 -5.64 3.94
N LEU A 255 12.24 -4.40 3.70
CA LEU A 255 11.05 -4.06 2.93
C LEU A 255 11.43 -3.60 1.53
N GLN A 256 10.61 -3.96 0.55
CA GLN A 256 10.70 -3.34 -0.77
C GLN A 256 9.88 -2.05 -0.75
N PRO A 257 10.50 -0.88 -1.02
CA PRO A 257 9.78 0.39 -0.95
C PRO A 257 8.66 0.45 -1.98
N LEU A 258 7.50 0.91 -1.53
CA LEU A 258 6.32 1.17 -2.35
C LEU A 258 6.58 2.31 -3.35
N LEU A 259 5.82 2.38 -4.43
CA LEU A 259 5.90 3.53 -5.35
C LEU A 259 5.55 4.83 -4.63
N THR A 260 4.49 4.81 -3.82
CA THR A 260 4.07 5.94 -2.97
C THR A 260 5.20 6.41 -2.07
N GLU A 261 5.98 5.50 -1.51
CA GLU A 261 7.13 5.81 -0.67
C GLU A 261 8.29 6.43 -1.47
N LYS A 262 8.55 5.91 -2.68
CA LYS A 262 9.57 6.50 -3.58
C LYS A 262 9.19 7.91 -4.02
N VAL A 263 7.91 8.14 -4.38
CA VAL A 263 7.41 9.46 -4.76
C VAL A 263 7.45 10.41 -3.58
N ARG A 264 7.01 9.96 -2.39
CA ARG A 264 7.12 10.72 -1.14
C ARG A 264 8.56 11.12 -0.83
N GLY A 265 9.50 10.17 -0.91
CA GLY A 265 10.91 10.45 -0.68
C GLY A 265 11.50 11.43 -1.71
N ALA A 266 11.07 11.37 -2.97
CA ALA A 266 11.47 12.33 -3.99
C ALA A 266 10.95 13.74 -3.70
N LEU A 267 9.67 13.86 -3.30
CA LEU A 267 9.07 15.14 -2.89
C LEU A 267 9.74 15.72 -1.64
N GLY A 268 10.06 14.87 -0.64
CA GLY A 268 10.77 15.27 0.55
C GLY A 268 12.18 15.81 0.22
N ARG A 269 12.93 15.13 -0.65
CA ARG A 269 14.23 15.62 -1.13
C ARG A 269 14.09 16.94 -1.90
N TYR A 270 13.10 17.05 -2.77
CA TYR A 270 12.83 18.28 -3.50
C TYR A 270 12.47 19.44 -2.55
N ALA A 271 11.64 19.20 -1.54
CA ALA A 271 11.32 20.18 -0.52
C ALA A 271 12.57 20.68 0.22
N LYS A 272 13.50 19.78 0.56
CA LYS A 272 14.78 20.15 1.23
C LYS A 272 15.65 21.12 0.42
N THR A 273 15.50 21.16 -0.91
CA THR A 273 16.23 22.11 -1.79
C THR A 273 15.55 23.49 -1.91
N ALA A 274 14.40 23.69 -1.28
CA ALA A 274 13.64 24.92 -1.40
C ALA A 274 14.37 26.12 -0.78
N LYS A 275 14.45 27.21 -1.52
CA LYS A 275 15.12 28.46 -1.07
C LYS A 275 14.19 29.40 -0.29
N SER A 276 12.90 29.12 -0.19
CA SER A 276 11.94 29.91 0.55
C SER A 276 10.80 29.05 1.10
N LEU A 277 10.14 29.53 2.17
CA LEU A 277 8.97 28.85 2.74
C LEU A 277 7.84 28.67 1.71
N LYS A 278 7.67 29.62 0.79
CA LYS A 278 6.66 29.54 -0.28
C LYS A 278 6.91 28.34 -1.20
N HIS A 279 8.14 28.12 -1.63
CA HIS A 279 8.53 26.98 -2.48
C HIS A 279 8.57 25.66 -1.71
N TYR A 280 8.84 25.70 -0.42
CA TYR A 280 8.84 24.54 0.45
C TYR A 280 7.43 23.99 0.71
N LYS A 281 6.42 24.86 0.82
CA LYS A 281 5.06 24.54 1.28
C LYS A 281 4.38 23.46 0.44
N ILE A 282 4.35 23.59 -0.87
CA ILE A 282 3.60 22.66 -1.76
C ILE A 282 4.21 21.24 -1.79
N PRO A 283 5.52 21.07 -2.05
CA PRO A 283 6.14 19.74 -2.02
C PRO A 283 6.03 19.08 -0.65
N LYS A 284 6.13 19.87 0.42
CA LYS A 284 6.01 19.36 1.78
C LYS A 284 4.58 18.92 2.11
N LEU A 285 3.58 19.70 1.68
CA LEU A 285 2.18 19.30 1.84
C LEU A 285 1.90 17.98 1.08
N ALA A 286 2.36 17.84 -0.15
CA ALA A 286 2.21 16.62 -0.92
C ALA A 286 2.94 15.41 -0.27
N GLU A 287 4.13 15.62 0.29
CA GLU A 287 4.86 14.60 1.04
C GLU A 287 4.07 14.14 2.28
N ILE A 288 3.49 15.08 3.03
CA ILE A 288 2.69 14.80 4.24
C ILE A 288 1.41 14.03 3.89
N LEU A 289 0.71 14.41 2.82
CA LEU A 289 -0.49 13.69 2.35
C LEU A 289 -0.17 12.26 1.92
N LEU A 290 0.95 12.07 1.22
CA LEU A 290 1.40 10.72 0.85
C LEU A 290 1.81 9.90 2.07
N ARG A 291 2.38 10.52 3.11
CA ARG A 291 2.73 9.83 4.36
C ARG A 291 1.47 9.34 5.08
N ASP A 292 0.41 10.13 5.12
CA ASP A 292 -0.88 9.69 5.68
C ASP A 292 -1.49 8.54 4.88
N HIS A 293 -1.45 8.60 3.55
CA HIS A 293 -1.89 7.51 2.69
C HIS A 293 -1.12 6.20 2.94
N ILE A 294 0.20 6.28 3.15
CA ILE A 294 1.05 5.13 3.49
C ILE A 294 0.62 4.48 4.81
N MET A 295 0.08 5.23 5.76
CA MET A 295 -0.43 4.66 7.01
C MET A 295 -1.54 3.63 6.78
N GLY A 296 -2.50 3.92 5.89
CA GLY A 296 -3.52 2.96 5.48
C GLY A 296 -2.96 1.74 4.76
N ASP A 297 -1.94 1.93 3.93
CA ASP A 297 -1.27 0.84 3.23
C ASP A 297 -0.47 -0.04 4.20
N VAL A 298 0.22 0.54 5.18
CA VAL A 298 0.99 -0.19 6.21
C VAL A 298 0.09 -1.14 6.98
N GLN A 299 -1.05 -0.67 7.46
CA GLN A 299 -2.01 -1.51 8.19
C GLN A 299 -2.52 -2.67 7.33
N ARG A 300 -2.83 -2.39 6.06
CA ARG A 300 -3.37 -3.38 5.12
C ARG A 300 -2.36 -4.45 4.70
N TRP A 301 -1.11 -4.03 4.44
CA TRP A 301 -0.10 -4.90 3.81
C TRP A 301 0.82 -5.59 4.78
N TYR A 302 1.15 -4.93 5.87
CA TYR A 302 2.09 -5.48 6.85
C TYR A 302 1.41 -6.00 8.11
N ALA A 303 0.13 -5.64 8.34
CA ALA A 303 -0.64 -6.04 9.51
C ALA A 303 0.19 -5.95 10.81
N PRO A 304 0.79 -4.80 11.13
CA PRO A 304 1.56 -4.65 12.35
C PRO A 304 0.62 -4.62 13.55
N ASP A 305 1.16 -4.93 14.75
CA ASP A 305 0.48 -4.71 16.00
C ASP A 305 0.51 -3.24 16.38
N ILE A 306 1.67 -2.65 16.15
CA ILE A 306 1.96 -1.27 16.50
C ILE A 306 2.52 -0.53 15.28
N VAL A 307 2.02 0.67 15.04
CA VAL A 307 2.60 1.60 14.07
C VAL A 307 3.19 2.78 14.83
N VAL A 308 4.49 2.99 14.66
CA VAL A 308 5.21 4.15 15.18
C VAL A 308 5.32 5.20 14.09
N GLN A 309 4.88 6.42 14.37
CA GLN A 309 4.99 7.54 13.45
C GLN A 309 6.12 8.47 13.89
N ASP A 310 7.17 8.61 13.09
CA ASP A 310 8.16 9.68 13.25
C ASP A 310 7.57 10.98 12.68
N GLY A 311 6.77 11.65 13.49
CA GLY A 311 5.92 12.78 13.10
C GLY A 311 4.57 12.32 12.52
N CYS A 312 3.48 12.84 13.05
CA CYS A 312 2.13 12.59 12.57
C CYS A 312 1.73 13.58 11.49
N PRO A 313 1.29 13.15 10.29
CA PRO A 313 0.88 14.03 9.20
C PRO A 313 -0.11 15.12 9.60
N LEU A 314 -1.20 14.75 10.26
CA LEU A 314 -2.24 15.69 10.69
C LEU A 314 -1.73 16.70 11.70
N ILE A 315 -1.04 16.23 12.74
CA ILE A 315 -0.51 17.09 13.80
C ILE A 315 0.56 18.03 13.23
N ASN A 316 1.42 17.53 12.33
CA ASN A 316 2.42 18.35 11.67
C ASN A 316 1.78 19.50 10.87
N LEU A 317 0.69 19.22 10.10
CA LEU A 317 -0.01 20.28 9.37
C LEU A 317 -0.59 21.35 10.29
N ALA A 318 -1.21 20.93 11.39
CA ALA A 318 -1.77 21.86 12.37
C ALA A 318 -0.68 22.69 13.07
N ALA A 319 0.41 22.07 13.49
CA ALA A 319 1.53 22.78 14.14
C ALA A 319 2.25 23.74 13.18
N TRP A 320 2.42 23.33 11.91
CA TRP A 320 3.06 24.16 10.89
C TRP A 320 2.23 25.39 10.49
N ALA A 321 0.91 25.41 10.76
CA ALA A 321 0.09 26.59 10.58
C ALA A 321 0.63 27.78 11.39
N LYS A 322 1.14 27.53 12.62
CA LYS A 322 1.78 28.54 13.48
C LYS A 322 3.04 29.14 12.84
N LEU A 323 3.81 28.35 12.09
CA LEU A 323 4.98 28.83 11.37
C LEU A 323 4.64 29.82 10.24
N TYR A 324 3.49 29.60 9.57
CA TYR A 324 3.11 30.38 8.39
C TYR A 324 2.17 31.55 8.70
N ARG A 325 1.39 31.47 9.81
CA ARG A 325 0.31 32.42 10.13
C ARG A 325 0.10 32.49 11.64
N GLU A 326 1.08 33.00 12.34
CA GLU A 326 1.13 33.03 13.81
C GLU A 326 -0.09 33.70 14.46
N GLU A 327 -0.53 34.84 13.90
CA GLU A 327 -1.61 35.65 14.43
C GLU A 327 -3.02 35.04 14.36
N TYR A 328 -3.18 33.96 13.60
CA TYR A 328 -4.49 33.32 13.39
C TYR A 328 -4.64 31.96 14.05
N VAL A 329 -3.64 31.47 14.77
CA VAL A 329 -3.64 30.10 15.31
C VAL A 329 -3.76 30.13 16.82
N ASP A 330 -4.95 29.80 17.31
CA ASP A 330 -5.30 29.55 18.70
C ASP A 330 -5.91 28.13 18.87
N THR A 331 -6.36 27.79 20.07
CA THR A 331 -6.94 26.49 20.39
C THR A 331 -8.21 26.19 19.59
N ASP A 332 -9.11 27.18 19.39
CA ASP A 332 -10.36 27.00 18.63
C ASP A 332 -10.06 26.78 17.13
N VAL A 333 -9.21 27.60 16.54
CA VAL A 333 -8.77 27.44 15.15
C VAL A 333 -8.05 26.10 14.94
N CYS A 334 -7.22 25.71 15.89
CA CYS A 334 -6.52 24.42 15.85
C CYS A 334 -7.49 23.25 15.90
N ALA A 335 -8.45 23.24 16.82
CA ALA A 335 -9.47 22.20 16.94
C ALA A 335 -10.33 22.09 15.67
N LYS A 336 -10.77 23.22 15.10
CA LYS A 336 -11.50 23.27 13.83
C LYS A 336 -10.66 22.72 12.68
N ALA A 337 -9.38 23.09 12.58
CA ALA A 337 -8.50 22.57 11.54
C ALA A 337 -8.34 21.05 11.64
N ILE A 338 -8.16 20.51 12.85
CA ILE A 338 -8.07 19.06 13.07
C ILE A 338 -9.37 18.36 12.65
N ARG A 339 -10.54 18.87 13.02
CA ARG A 339 -11.85 18.32 12.63
C ARG A 339 -12.03 18.32 11.10
N ILE A 340 -11.62 19.38 10.42
CA ILE A 340 -11.62 19.45 8.96
C ILE A 340 -10.72 18.37 8.36
N LEU A 341 -9.48 18.28 8.86
CA LEU A 341 -8.49 17.31 8.35
C LEU A 341 -8.89 15.85 8.62
N LYS A 342 -9.68 15.59 9.66
CA LYS A 342 -10.30 14.27 9.94
C LYS A 342 -11.51 13.96 9.06
N GLY A 343 -12.00 14.93 8.28
CA GLY A 343 -13.19 14.75 7.44
C GLY A 343 -14.52 14.91 8.18
N GLU A 344 -14.53 15.54 9.35
CA GLU A 344 -15.75 15.84 10.13
C GLU A 344 -16.50 17.01 9.48
N ARG A 345 -17.10 16.77 8.30
CA ARG A 345 -17.66 17.81 7.43
C ARG A 345 -18.89 18.51 8.00
N GLU A 346 -19.65 17.83 8.86
CA GLU A 346 -20.88 18.35 9.48
C GLU A 346 -20.54 19.27 10.67
N ALA A 347 -19.39 19.10 11.29
CA ALA A 347 -18.97 19.88 12.46
C ALA A 347 -18.63 21.34 12.13
N ILE A 348 -18.37 21.68 10.86
CA ILE A 348 -17.92 23.03 10.46
C ILE A 348 -18.63 23.48 9.20
N ASN A 349 -19.31 24.63 9.30
CA ASN A 349 -20.03 25.24 8.19
C ASN A 349 -19.08 25.52 6.99
N ARG A 350 -19.60 25.44 5.77
CA ARG A 350 -18.83 25.78 4.56
C ARG A 350 -18.40 27.23 4.49
N ASP A 351 -19.14 28.12 5.14
CA ASP A 351 -18.89 29.56 5.18
C ASP A 351 -18.06 29.98 6.41
N ASP A 352 -17.52 29.02 7.18
CA ASP A 352 -16.69 29.34 8.35
C ASP A 352 -15.47 30.15 7.92
N PRO A 353 -15.15 31.25 8.64
CA PRO A 353 -14.00 32.11 8.35
C PRO A 353 -12.66 31.37 8.27
N ILE A 354 -12.56 30.16 8.83
CA ILE A 354 -11.36 29.34 8.77
C ILE A 354 -10.94 29.03 7.32
N PHE A 355 -11.88 28.86 6.41
CA PHE A 355 -11.59 28.57 5.01
C PHE A 355 -11.05 29.78 4.23
N THR A 356 -11.41 31.00 4.67
CA THR A 356 -10.84 32.24 4.15
C THR A 356 -9.44 32.45 4.73
N LYS A 357 -9.27 32.18 6.01
CA LYS A 357 -7.98 32.31 6.70
C LYS A 357 -6.97 31.26 6.24
N PHE A 358 -7.44 30.02 5.99
CA PHE A 358 -6.61 28.88 5.57
C PHE A 358 -7.16 28.23 4.28
N PRO A 359 -6.94 28.85 3.11
CA PRO A 359 -7.46 28.36 1.84
C PRO A 359 -6.94 26.95 1.48
N GLU A 360 -5.86 26.49 2.11
CA GLU A 360 -5.35 25.13 2.01
C GLU A 360 -6.37 24.10 2.54
N LEU A 361 -7.03 24.41 3.66
CA LEU A 361 -8.08 23.54 4.22
C LEU A 361 -9.28 23.44 3.28
N ALA A 362 -9.68 24.58 2.65
CA ALA A 362 -10.72 24.59 1.64
C ALA A 362 -10.35 23.71 0.43
N ALA A 363 -9.09 23.79 -0.02
CA ALA A 363 -8.58 22.97 -1.12
C ALA A 363 -8.57 21.48 -0.76
N LEU A 364 -8.06 21.10 0.42
CA LEU A 364 -8.06 19.72 0.89
C LEU A 364 -9.48 19.14 0.95
N ARG A 365 -10.43 19.90 1.50
CA ARG A 365 -11.85 19.53 1.55
C ARG A 365 -12.46 19.36 0.15
N ARG A 366 -12.17 20.29 -0.77
CA ARG A 366 -12.64 20.26 -2.17
C ARG A 366 -12.14 19.02 -2.91
N PHE A 367 -10.86 18.67 -2.72
CA PHE A 367 -10.25 17.50 -3.37
C PHE A 367 -10.46 16.19 -2.62
N LYS A 368 -11.22 16.21 -1.52
CA LYS A 368 -11.48 15.05 -0.65
C LYS A 368 -10.20 14.41 -0.08
N LEU A 369 -9.23 15.24 0.23
CA LEU A 369 -7.96 14.87 0.87
C LEU A 369 -7.98 15.16 2.39
N ASP A 370 -9.17 15.39 2.94
CA ASP A 370 -9.49 15.74 4.32
C ASP A 370 -9.94 14.49 5.11
N HIS A 371 -9.19 13.39 5.04
CA HIS A 371 -9.49 12.14 5.76
C HIS A 371 -8.23 11.58 6.42
N MET A 372 -7.53 12.47 7.15
CA MET A 372 -6.31 12.10 7.86
C MET A 372 -6.62 11.48 9.23
N SER A 373 -5.75 10.59 9.67
CA SER A 373 -5.90 9.88 10.94
C SER A 373 -5.09 10.55 12.07
N LEU A 374 -5.70 10.64 13.26
CA LEU A 374 -4.98 10.89 14.49
C LEU A 374 -4.40 9.58 15.05
N PRO A 375 -3.26 9.62 15.73
CA PRO A 375 -2.73 8.45 16.43
C PRO A 375 -3.52 8.18 17.72
N ASP A 376 -3.38 6.97 18.27
CA ASP A 376 -4.01 6.56 19.54
C ASP A 376 -3.26 7.12 20.76
N ALA A 377 -1.99 7.51 20.61
CA ALA A 377 -1.20 8.17 21.65
C ALA A 377 -0.12 9.09 21.03
N VAL A 378 0.31 10.09 21.77
CA VAL A 378 1.29 11.09 21.32
C VAL A 378 2.41 11.26 22.35
N ILE A 379 3.64 11.19 21.88
CA ILE A 379 4.84 11.57 22.65
C ILE A 379 5.44 12.81 21.99
N MET A 380 5.70 13.85 22.78
CA MET A 380 6.41 15.05 22.35
C MET A 380 7.79 15.11 23.00
N LEU A 381 8.83 15.17 22.20
CA LEU A 381 10.17 15.56 22.67
C LEU A 381 10.26 17.08 22.67
N ASP A 382 10.23 17.66 23.85
CA ASP A 382 10.38 19.09 24.05
C ASP A 382 11.86 19.44 24.24
N VAL A 383 12.39 20.25 23.34
CA VAL A 383 13.79 20.69 23.32
C VAL A 383 13.83 22.18 23.06
N ALA A 384 14.71 22.89 23.76
CA ALA A 384 14.94 24.30 23.53
C ALA A 384 15.44 24.55 22.08
N PRO A 385 14.90 25.56 21.36
CA PRO A 385 15.30 25.85 19.98
C PRO A 385 16.80 26.02 19.80
N ALA A 386 17.49 26.64 20.75
CA ALA A 386 18.95 26.82 20.73
C ALA A 386 19.70 25.49 20.75
N VAL A 387 19.27 24.52 21.57
CA VAL A 387 19.82 23.17 21.64
C VAL A 387 19.57 22.40 20.34
N SER A 388 18.35 22.49 19.81
CA SER A 388 18.00 21.92 18.51
C SER A 388 18.90 22.47 17.39
N MET A 389 19.12 23.78 17.34
CA MET A 389 20.02 24.43 16.37
C MET A 389 21.45 23.93 16.47
N GLN A 390 21.95 23.76 17.69
CA GLN A 390 23.30 23.21 17.91
C GLN A 390 23.38 21.77 17.36
N ARG A 391 22.37 20.94 17.64
CA ARG A 391 22.29 19.53 17.14
C ARG A 391 22.17 19.48 15.62
N ILE A 392 21.41 20.39 15.00
CA ILE A 392 21.29 20.49 13.54
C ILE A 392 22.63 20.85 12.90
N LYS A 393 23.33 21.87 13.43
CA LYS A 393 24.63 22.28 12.92
C LYS A 393 25.68 21.16 13.01
N SER A 394 25.63 20.36 14.08
CA SER A 394 26.56 19.22 14.27
C SER A 394 26.38 18.07 13.29
N ARG A 395 25.23 17.96 12.59
CA ARG A 395 24.99 16.93 11.57
C ARG A 395 25.83 17.10 10.31
N GLY A 396 26.31 18.32 10.02
CA GLY A 396 27.04 18.63 8.80
C GLY A 396 26.21 18.62 7.51
N GLU A 397 24.88 18.54 7.61
CA GLU A 397 23.96 18.60 6.49
C GLU A 397 23.58 20.05 6.14
N GLN A 398 23.11 20.26 4.89
CA GLN A 398 22.58 21.55 4.48
C GLN A 398 21.34 21.93 5.29
N MET A 399 21.37 23.09 5.94
CA MET A 399 20.23 23.61 6.70
C MET A 399 19.03 23.88 5.80
N GLN A 400 17.85 23.48 6.28
CA GLN A 400 16.60 23.73 5.57
C GLN A 400 16.04 25.14 5.86
N VAL A 401 15.16 25.63 5.03
CA VAL A 401 14.64 26.99 5.08
C VAL A 401 13.89 27.34 6.37
N HIS A 402 13.40 26.33 7.08
CA HIS A 402 12.71 26.48 8.37
C HIS A 402 13.61 26.20 9.60
N GLU A 403 14.84 25.75 9.40
CA GLU A 403 15.80 25.47 10.47
C GLU A 403 16.53 26.74 10.91
N THR A 404 15.80 27.68 11.48
CA THR A 404 16.34 28.84 12.20
C THR A 404 15.77 28.84 13.62
N GLU A 405 16.50 29.36 14.59
CA GLU A 405 16.09 29.35 16.00
C GLU A 405 14.70 29.97 16.20
N GLU A 406 14.41 31.12 15.56
CA GLU A 406 13.12 31.76 15.59
C GLU A 406 11.99 30.87 15.05
N LYS A 407 12.20 30.24 13.90
CA LYS A 407 11.19 29.36 13.28
C LYS A 407 11.01 28.07 14.05
N LEU A 408 12.07 27.51 14.63
CA LEU A 408 12.00 26.36 15.53
C LEU A 408 11.24 26.70 16.81
N ALA A 409 11.39 27.91 17.35
CA ALA A 409 10.60 28.39 18.48
C ALA A 409 9.10 28.44 18.15
N ARG A 410 8.73 29.00 17.00
CA ARG A 410 7.33 29.04 16.53
C ARG A 410 6.76 27.62 16.27
N LEU A 411 7.57 26.70 15.71
CA LEU A 411 7.15 25.31 15.54
C LEU A 411 6.94 24.60 16.88
N ARG A 412 7.83 24.83 17.86
CA ARG A 412 7.68 24.29 19.22
C ARG A 412 6.37 24.75 19.86
N GLU A 413 6.08 26.06 19.80
CA GLU A 413 4.80 26.60 20.27
C GLU A 413 3.61 25.98 19.54
N GLY A 414 3.71 25.80 18.22
CA GLY A 414 2.69 25.15 17.43
C GLY A 414 2.43 23.71 17.86
N TYR A 415 3.47 22.93 18.12
CA TYR A 415 3.32 21.55 18.62
C TYR A 415 2.70 21.50 20.01
N LEU A 416 3.13 22.36 20.94
CA LEU A 416 2.56 22.44 22.31
C LEU A 416 1.07 22.78 22.25
N LEU A 417 0.68 23.76 21.42
CA LEU A 417 -0.72 24.12 21.21
C LEU A 417 -1.54 22.93 20.68
N VAL A 418 -1.03 22.26 19.64
CA VAL A 418 -1.75 21.13 19.02
C VAL A 418 -1.87 19.97 19.99
N ILE A 419 -0.85 19.67 20.78
CA ILE A 419 -0.88 18.60 21.80
C ILE A 419 -1.94 18.89 22.84
N GLN A 420 -2.00 20.12 23.36
CA GLN A 420 -3.05 20.54 24.28
C GLN A 420 -4.45 20.30 23.70
N VAL A 421 -4.68 20.68 22.45
CA VAL A 421 -5.97 20.48 21.77
C VAL A 421 -6.27 18.99 21.56
N VAL A 422 -5.29 18.20 21.15
CA VAL A 422 -5.43 16.76 20.92
C VAL A 422 -5.79 16.02 22.21
N GLU A 423 -5.19 16.41 23.33
CA GLU A 423 -5.49 15.84 24.63
C GLU A 423 -6.87 16.28 25.16
N GLN A 424 -7.17 17.57 25.11
CA GLN A 424 -8.38 18.13 25.69
C GLN A 424 -9.64 17.86 24.86
N GLU A 425 -9.58 18.07 23.53
CA GLU A 425 -10.73 17.96 22.64
C GLU A 425 -10.93 16.56 22.05
N PHE A 426 -9.83 15.83 21.77
CA PHE A 426 -9.89 14.53 21.12
C PHE A 426 -9.61 13.37 22.07
N LYS A 427 -9.30 13.67 23.36
CA LYS A 427 -9.08 12.66 24.43
C LYS A 427 -7.98 11.64 24.11
N ILE A 428 -6.98 12.05 23.34
CA ILE A 428 -5.84 11.20 23.00
C ILE A 428 -4.78 11.34 24.10
N PRO A 429 -4.30 10.25 24.71
CA PRO A 429 -3.23 10.28 25.66
C PRO A 429 -1.98 10.96 25.10
N THR A 430 -1.44 11.91 25.85
CA THR A 430 -0.21 12.64 25.47
C THR A 430 0.82 12.58 26.58
N ARG A 431 2.11 12.57 26.20
CA ARG A 431 3.23 12.70 27.14
C ARG A 431 4.31 13.61 26.54
N ILE A 432 4.65 14.65 27.29
CA ILE A 432 5.78 15.53 26.95
C ILE A 432 7.00 15.02 27.71
N LEU A 433 8.09 14.77 26.99
CA LEU A 433 9.38 14.34 27.52
C LEU A 433 10.41 15.44 27.31
N ASP A 434 11.22 15.67 28.34
CA ASP A 434 12.36 16.57 28.25
C ASP A 434 13.44 15.95 27.33
N GLY A 435 13.58 16.52 26.12
CA GLY A 435 14.49 15.99 25.12
C GLY A 435 15.98 16.27 25.39
N ASP A 436 16.33 16.84 26.53
CA ASP A 436 17.72 17.02 27.01
C ASP A 436 18.18 15.85 27.89
N LEU A 437 17.25 14.96 28.29
CA LEU A 437 17.59 13.71 29.00
C LEU A 437 18.36 12.73 28.10
N GLU A 438 19.03 11.78 28.76
CA GLU A 438 19.71 10.71 28.04
C GLU A 438 18.72 9.84 27.22
N MET A 439 19.12 9.44 26.03
CA MET A 439 18.29 8.66 25.12
C MET A 439 17.79 7.35 25.75
N LYS A 440 18.54 6.77 26.69
CA LYS A 440 18.13 5.55 27.42
C LYS A 440 16.94 5.83 28.33
N GLU A 441 16.94 6.94 29.05
CA GLU A 441 15.85 7.37 29.94
C GLU A 441 14.61 7.76 29.14
N LEU A 442 14.80 8.52 28.04
CA LEU A 442 13.74 8.84 27.10
C LEU A 442 13.06 7.58 26.54
N THR A 443 13.87 6.59 26.15
CA THR A 443 13.35 5.31 25.61
C THR A 443 12.55 4.55 26.68
N ALA A 444 13.03 4.49 27.91
CA ALA A 444 12.34 3.82 28.99
C ALA A 444 10.99 4.50 29.33
N SER A 445 10.97 5.83 29.43
CA SER A 445 9.76 6.60 29.68
C SER A 445 8.74 6.50 28.54
N ALA A 446 9.22 6.49 27.29
CA ALA A 446 8.37 6.31 26.12
C ALA A 446 7.74 4.91 26.07
N LEU A 447 8.52 3.86 26.38
CA LEU A 447 8.03 2.48 26.44
C LEU A 447 6.96 2.29 27.54
N ASP A 448 7.19 2.85 28.72
CA ASP A 448 6.23 2.81 29.82
C ASP A 448 4.90 3.46 29.41
N PHE A 449 4.96 4.66 28.83
CA PHE A 449 3.78 5.36 28.35
C PHE A 449 3.03 4.59 27.25
N VAL A 450 3.75 4.06 26.26
CA VAL A 450 3.15 3.30 25.15
C VAL A 450 2.50 2.03 25.65
N LYS A 451 3.14 1.29 26.59
CA LYS A 451 2.55 0.08 27.19
C LYS A 451 1.30 0.39 28.01
N GLY A 452 1.30 1.49 28.77
CA GLY A 452 0.13 1.93 29.54
C GLY A 452 -1.03 2.44 28.67
N SER A 453 -0.76 2.90 27.46
CA SER A 453 -1.76 3.40 26.50
C SER A 453 -2.24 2.34 25.51
N ASN A 454 -1.52 1.25 25.33
CA ASN A 454 -1.85 0.19 24.38
C ASN A 454 -2.77 -0.85 25.03
N PRO A 455 -4.01 -1.02 24.58
CA PRO A 455 -4.95 -1.99 25.13
C PRO A 455 -4.68 -3.44 24.71
N ARG A 456 -3.65 -3.69 23.90
CA ARG A 456 -3.40 -5.00 23.29
C ARG A 456 -2.54 -5.90 24.14
N GLU A 457 -2.89 -7.18 24.15
CA GLU A 457 -2.05 -8.23 24.69
C GLU A 457 -0.86 -8.54 23.76
N PRO A 458 0.31 -8.89 24.31
CA PRO A 458 1.47 -9.25 23.50
C PRO A 458 1.24 -10.54 22.72
N GLU A 459 1.72 -10.57 21.47
CA GLU A 459 1.57 -11.75 20.57
C GLU A 459 2.47 -12.93 20.97
N TYR A 460 3.53 -12.65 21.69
CA TYR A 460 4.54 -13.64 22.07
C TYR A 460 4.55 -13.78 23.58
N GLU A 461 4.03 -14.90 24.10
CA GLU A 461 4.35 -15.31 25.47
C GLU A 461 5.87 -15.50 25.57
N SER A 462 6.44 -14.92 26.60
CA SER A 462 7.85 -15.09 26.94
C SER A 462 8.12 -16.56 27.26
N SER A 463 8.57 -17.32 26.27
CA SER A 463 9.16 -18.64 26.47
C SER A 463 10.63 -18.54 26.82
#